data_10d999ec3281adab383d26a4d7110514
#
_entry.id   10d999ec3281adab383d26a4d7110514
#
_cell.length_a   1.000
_cell.length_b   1.000
_cell.length_c   1.000
_cell.angle_alpha   90.00
_cell.angle_beta   90.00
_cell.angle_gamma   90.00
#
_symmetry.space_group_name_H-M   'P 1'
#
loop_
_entity.id
_entity.type
_entity.pdbx_description
1 polymer ?
#
loop_
_entity_poly.entity_id
_entity_poly.type
_entity_poly.pdbx_seq_one_letter_code
_entity_poly.pdbx_strand_id
1 'polypeptide(L)'
;GDIKLTKSIAFLANPGDRPTLYIRKGGFIIKPEVNNIPEINYFIVENVNVKEPIVSGGSGGSKTRLLNIGKHDAGTDITIDCFEIRNSDIVLPSTVLMMNDASEGMTTINHIRIDNCLVTGINDTKYVTKQFGFIHAINKGSNVWNDVSVTNSTFYEFYISPGVFGVLTADVPISANAKVSISNCTFYNWATSKSSY
;
A
#
# COMPACT_ATOMS: atom_id res chain seq x y z
N GLY A 1 -6.69 4.23 15.96
CA GLY A 1 -6.49 2.78 15.84
C GLY A 1 -6.83 2.29 14.46
N ASP A 2 -6.57 1.03 14.17
CA ASP A 2 -6.87 0.42 12.88
C ASP A 2 -8.39 0.26 12.69
N ILE A 3 -8.85 0.45 11.46
CA ILE A 3 -10.22 0.18 11.05
C ILE A 3 -10.25 -1.21 10.40
N LYS A 4 -10.85 -2.19 11.08
CA LYS A 4 -10.95 -3.55 10.55
C LYS A 4 -11.98 -3.60 9.43
N LEU A 5 -11.57 -4.05 8.26
CA LEU A 5 -12.44 -4.28 7.11
C LEU A 5 -12.85 -5.75 7.07
N THR A 6 -14.15 -5.96 6.88
CA THR A 6 -14.74 -7.29 6.67
C THR A 6 -15.41 -7.41 5.30
N LYS A 7 -15.58 -6.29 4.61
CA LYS A 7 -16.18 -6.19 3.27
C LYS A 7 -15.42 -5.21 2.40
N SER A 8 -15.62 -5.30 1.11
CA SER A 8 -15.10 -4.37 0.11
C SER A 8 -15.50 -2.93 0.42
N ILE A 9 -14.62 -1.99 0.11
CA ILE A 9 -14.85 -0.56 0.31
C ILE A 9 -14.37 0.24 -0.89
N ALA A 10 -15.11 1.29 -1.22
CA ALA A 10 -14.71 2.30 -2.19
C ALA A 10 -14.92 3.70 -1.62
N PHE A 11 -13.91 4.53 -1.71
CA PHE A 11 -13.94 5.96 -1.41
C PHE A 11 -14.00 6.68 -2.75
N LEU A 12 -15.16 7.20 -3.09
CA LEU A 12 -15.41 7.84 -4.38
C LEU A 12 -15.85 9.28 -4.18
N ALA A 13 -15.31 10.19 -4.97
CA ALA A 13 -15.79 11.57 -5.06
C ALA A 13 -16.04 11.95 -6.52
N ASN A 14 -16.83 12.99 -6.75
CA ASN A 14 -16.99 13.50 -8.10
C ASN A 14 -15.67 14.09 -8.63
N PRO A 15 -15.44 14.05 -9.94
CA PRO A 15 -14.29 14.73 -10.53
C PRO A 15 -14.29 16.21 -10.13
N GLY A 16 -13.18 16.67 -9.53
CA GLY A 16 -13.02 18.04 -9.06
C GLY A 16 -13.24 18.28 -7.57
N ASP A 17 -14.02 17.44 -6.87
CA ASP A 17 -14.28 17.65 -5.44
C ASP A 17 -13.07 17.35 -4.54
N ARG A 18 -12.29 16.34 -4.86
CA ARG A 18 -11.07 15.91 -4.17
C ARG A 18 -11.07 16.06 -2.64
N PRO A 19 -12.03 15.48 -1.92
CA PRO A 19 -12.01 15.48 -0.47
C PRO A 19 -10.77 14.76 0.06
N THR A 20 -10.41 15.02 1.31
CA THR A 20 -9.24 14.41 1.92
C THR A 20 -9.61 13.36 2.96
N LEU A 21 -9.12 12.15 2.78
CA LEU A 21 -9.13 11.09 3.75
C LEU A 21 -7.87 11.20 4.63
N TYR A 22 -8.06 11.54 5.89
CA TYR A 22 -6.96 11.61 6.86
C TYR A 22 -6.76 10.28 7.56
N ILE A 23 -5.57 9.72 7.43
CA ILE A 23 -5.20 8.46 8.08
C ILE A 23 -4.27 8.74 9.25
N ARG A 24 -4.68 8.35 10.45
CA ARG A 24 -3.88 8.49 11.67
C ARG A 24 -3.54 7.11 12.22
N LYS A 25 -2.25 6.90 12.56
CA LYS A 25 -1.74 5.71 13.31
C LYS A 25 -2.53 4.43 13.02
N GLY A 26 -2.16 3.74 11.99
CA GLY A 26 -2.83 2.53 11.53
C GLY A 26 -3.32 2.71 10.10
N GLY A 27 -4.60 2.69 9.89
CA GLY A 27 -5.27 2.74 8.60
C GLY A 27 -6.35 1.67 8.52
N PHE A 28 -6.62 1.19 7.31
CA PHE A 28 -7.52 0.06 7.13
C PHE A 28 -6.75 -1.25 7.28
N ILE A 29 -7.31 -2.20 8.00
CA ILE A 29 -6.71 -3.53 8.17
C ILE A 29 -7.68 -4.63 7.74
N ILE A 30 -7.19 -5.54 6.92
CA ILE A 30 -7.81 -6.81 6.61
C ILE A 30 -7.09 -7.87 7.43
N LYS A 31 -7.81 -8.58 8.28
CA LYS A 31 -7.24 -9.64 9.13
C LYS A 31 -8.11 -10.89 9.00
N PRO A 32 -7.71 -11.84 8.14
CA PRO A 32 -8.42 -13.11 8.01
C PRO A 32 -8.25 -13.96 9.27
N GLU A 33 -9.38 -14.38 9.85
CA GLU A 33 -9.45 -15.22 11.04
C GLU A 33 -10.33 -16.44 10.74
N VAL A 34 -10.06 -17.60 11.32
CA VAL A 34 -10.77 -18.85 11.02
C VAL A 34 -12.29 -18.72 11.06
N ASN A 35 -12.81 -17.95 12.01
CA ASN A 35 -14.24 -17.78 12.16
C ASN A 35 -14.78 -16.46 11.53
N ASN A 36 -13.93 -15.74 10.81
CA ASN A 36 -14.30 -14.46 10.23
C ASN A 36 -13.37 -14.14 9.05
N ILE A 37 -13.57 -14.84 7.95
CA ILE A 37 -12.85 -14.59 6.69
C ILE A 37 -13.50 -13.36 6.03
N PRO A 38 -12.77 -12.27 5.80
CA PRO A 38 -13.32 -11.08 5.18
C PRO A 38 -13.71 -11.32 3.72
N GLU A 39 -14.86 -10.80 3.31
CA GLU A 39 -15.33 -10.81 1.93
C GLU A 39 -14.88 -9.53 1.21
N ILE A 40 -13.60 -9.44 0.88
CA ILE A 40 -13.02 -8.26 0.25
C ILE A 40 -12.69 -8.55 -1.21
N ASN A 41 -13.50 -8.06 -2.13
CA ASN A 41 -13.22 -8.16 -3.57
C ASN A 41 -12.42 -6.95 -4.05
N TYR A 42 -12.63 -5.78 -3.44
CA TYR A 42 -11.93 -4.57 -3.86
C TYR A 42 -11.68 -3.59 -2.71
N PHE A 43 -10.63 -2.79 -2.90
CA PHE A 43 -10.35 -1.57 -2.16
C PHE A 43 -10.05 -0.47 -3.17
N ILE A 44 -10.90 0.52 -3.26
CA ILE A 44 -10.81 1.58 -4.29
C ILE A 44 -10.78 2.95 -3.63
N VAL A 45 -9.90 3.83 -4.14
CA VAL A 45 -9.86 5.26 -3.83
C VAL A 45 -9.84 6.02 -5.15
N GLU A 46 -10.83 6.85 -5.38
CA GLU A 46 -10.96 7.63 -6.61
C GLU A 46 -11.38 9.07 -6.34
N ASN A 47 -10.64 10.02 -6.89
CA ASN A 47 -10.84 11.46 -6.69
C ASN A 47 -10.81 11.88 -5.20
N VAL A 48 -10.15 11.10 -4.35
CA VAL A 48 -10.04 11.34 -2.91
C VAL A 48 -8.57 11.42 -2.52
N ASN A 49 -8.14 12.53 -1.96
CA ASN A 49 -6.78 12.66 -1.47
C ASN A 49 -6.58 11.81 -0.21
N VAL A 50 -5.41 11.22 -0.07
CA VAL A 50 -5.04 10.43 1.11
C VAL A 50 -3.87 11.11 1.80
N LYS A 51 -4.05 11.51 3.05
CA LYS A 51 -3.00 12.23 3.79
C LYS A 51 -2.85 11.72 5.22
N GLU A 52 -1.61 11.67 5.69
CA GLU A 52 -1.36 11.59 7.12
C GLU A 52 -1.26 13.01 7.67
N PRO A 53 -2.04 13.39 8.69
CA PRO A 53 -1.90 14.71 9.29
C PRO A 53 -0.54 14.81 9.97
N ILE A 54 0.19 15.88 9.67
CA ILE A 54 1.44 16.21 10.36
C ILE A 54 1.09 16.60 11.79
N VAL A 55 1.46 15.76 12.74
CA VAL A 55 1.33 16.07 14.16
C VAL A 55 2.67 16.56 14.65
N SER A 56 2.79 17.84 14.92
CA SER A 56 4.01 18.42 15.51
C SER A 56 4.33 17.73 16.85
N GLY A 57 5.53 17.15 16.98
CA GLY A 57 6.02 16.52 18.19
C GLY A 57 5.61 15.06 18.40
N GLY A 58 4.85 14.46 17.52
CA GLY A 58 4.61 13.03 17.53
C GLY A 58 5.76 12.27 16.88
N SER A 59 6.19 11.17 17.47
CA SER A 59 6.93 10.15 16.75
C SER A 59 5.97 9.60 15.68
N GLY A 60 5.94 10.25 14.52
CA GLY A 60 5.16 9.86 13.38
C GLY A 60 5.50 8.43 13.07
N GLY A 61 4.53 7.60 13.24
CA GLY A 61 4.81 6.20 13.25
C GLY A 61 5.13 5.70 11.88
N SER A 62 6.24 5.04 11.74
CA SER A 62 6.55 4.08 10.70
C SER A 62 5.46 3.00 10.51
N LYS A 63 4.22 3.25 10.91
CA LYS A 63 3.13 2.29 10.97
C LYS A 63 1.83 2.76 10.32
N THR A 64 1.75 3.99 9.82
CA THR A 64 0.57 4.45 9.09
C THR A 64 0.59 3.85 7.69
N ARG A 65 -0.48 3.16 7.32
CA ARG A 65 -0.66 2.52 6.03
C ARG A 65 -2.07 2.79 5.55
N LEU A 66 -2.27 2.94 4.24
CA LEU A 66 -3.63 3.05 3.74
C LEU A 66 -4.35 1.71 3.92
N LEU A 67 -3.75 0.65 3.41
CA LEU A 67 -4.26 -0.70 3.60
C LEU A 67 -3.16 -1.63 4.13
N ASN A 68 -3.48 -2.33 5.19
CA ASN A 68 -2.64 -3.36 5.77
C ASN A 68 -3.38 -4.70 5.73
N ILE A 69 -2.82 -5.67 5.03
CA ILE A 69 -3.29 -7.05 5.10
C ILE A 69 -2.47 -7.72 6.18
N GLY A 70 -3.13 -8.02 7.27
CA GLY A 70 -2.51 -8.58 8.46
C GLY A 70 -2.16 -10.05 8.31
N LYS A 71 -1.58 -10.59 9.34
CA LYS A 71 -1.28 -12.02 9.43
C LYS A 71 -2.58 -12.83 9.44
N HIS A 72 -2.59 -13.90 8.66
CA HIS A 72 -3.70 -14.83 8.58
C HIS A 72 -3.61 -15.92 9.66
N ASP A 73 -4.76 -16.43 10.04
CA ASP A 73 -4.83 -17.74 10.71
C ASP A 73 -4.69 -18.89 9.69
N ALA A 74 -4.42 -20.10 10.15
CA ALA A 74 -4.29 -21.28 9.30
C ALA A 74 -5.54 -21.51 8.45
N GLY A 75 -5.35 -21.74 7.14
CA GLY A 75 -6.44 -22.05 6.22
C GLY A 75 -7.38 -20.88 5.91
N THR A 76 -6.93 -19.64 6.13
CA THR A 76 -7.73 -18.44 5.86
C THR A 76 -7.25 -17.69 4.63
N ASP A 77 -7.15 -18.37 3.50
CA ASP A 77 -6.77 -17.76 2.24
C ASP A 77 -7.78 -16.69 1.81
N ILE A 78 -7.29 -15.57 1.28
CA ILE A 78 -8.13 -14.53 0.70
C ILE A 78 -7.66 -14.14 -0.69
N THR A 79 -8.62 -13.79 -1.53
CA THR A 79 -8.35 -13.20 -2.84
C THR A 79 -9.04 -11.85 -2.91
N ILE A 80 -8.28 -10.83 -3.28
CA ILE A 80 -8.74 -9.47 -3.54
C ILE A 80 -8.60 -9.25 -5.05
N ASP A 81 -9.70 -8.95 -5.73
CA ASP A 81 -9.66 -8.74 -7.17
C ASP A 81 -8.94 -7.45 -7.53
N CYS A 82 -9.20 -6.38 -6.78
CA CYS A 82 -8.62 -5.09 -7.11
C CYS A 82 -8.25 -4.25 -5.89
N PHE A 83 -7.01 -3.78 -5.88
CA PHE A 83 -6.57 -2.64 -5.10
C PHE A 83 -6.28 -1.50 -6.07
N GLU A 84 -7.04 -0.42 -6.00
CA GLU A 84 -6.96 0.66 -6.97
C GLU A 84 -6.94 2.04 -6.29
N ILE A 85 -6.03 2.91 -6.76
CA ILE A 85 -6.01 4.33 -6.42
C ILE A 85 -5.88 5.10 -7.72
N ARG A 86 -6.81 6.02 -7.98
CA ARG A 86 -6.80 6.83 -9.17
C ARG A 86 -7.22 8.27 -8.94
N ASN A 87 -6.69 9.18 -9.76
CA ASN A 87 -7.00 10.62 -9.72
C ASN A 87 -6.83 11.22 -8.31
N SER A 88 -5.80 10.84 -7.57
CA SER A 88 -5.68 11.14 -6.15
C SER A 88 -4.28 11.61 -5.79
N ASP A 89 -4.20 12.54 -4.82
CA ASP A 89 -2.92 12.90 -4.20
C ASP A 89 -2.71 12.05 -2.96
N ILE A 90 -1.55 11.41 -2.89
CA ILE A 90 -1.18 10.53 -1.77
C ILE A 90 0.01 11.15 -1.05
N VAL A 91 -0.20 11.60 0.17
CA VAL A 91 0.83 12.18 1.03
C VAL A 91 0.96 11.31 2.28
N LEU A 92 1.77 10.28 2.18
CA LEU A 92 2.00 9.33 3.26
C LEU A 92 3.50 9.13 3.50
N PRO A 93 3.96 9.15 4.74
CA PRO A 93 5.37 8.94 5.07
C PRO A 93 5.76 7.46 5.01
N SER A 94 4.84 6.58 4.67
CA SER A 94 4.98 5.15 4.80
C SER A 94 4.32 4.39 3.63
N THR A 95 4.22 3.10 3.77
CA THR A 95 3.67 2.18 2.77
C THR A 95 2.17 2.40 2.55
N VAL A 96 1.73 2.44 1.31
CA VAL A 96 0.31 2.54 0.97
C VAL A 96 -0.38 1.19 1.11
N LEU A 97 0.18 0.16 0.49
CA LEU A 97 -0.30 -1.21 0.61
C LEU A 97 0.77 -2.08 1.28
N MET A 98 0.41 -2.68 2.40
CA MET A 98 1.25 -3.63 3.12
C MET A 98 0.59 -5.00 3.15
N MET A 99 1.30 -6.00 2.67
CA MET A 99 0.92 -7.41 2.80
C MET A 99 1.88 -8.05 3.80
N ASN A 100 1.39 -8.32 5.00
CA ASN A 100 2.22 -8.94 6.03
C ASN A 100 2.44 -10.42 5.76
N ASP A 101 3.44 -10.95 6.44
CA ASP A 101 3.74 -12.37 6.43
C ASP A 101 2.53 -13.17 6.92
N ALA A 102 1.89 -13.85 5.99
CA ALA A 102 0.84 -14.79 6.28
C ALA A 102 1.48 -16.17 6.44
N SER A 103 1.94 -16.50 7.62
CA SER A 103 2.67 -17.74 7.84
C SER A 103 1.83 -19.01 7.61
N GLU A 104 0.51 -18.88 7.51
CA GLU A 104 -0.41 -20.02 7.53
C GLU A 104 -1.59 -19.91 6.53
N GLY A 105 -1.77 -18.78 5.86
CA GLY A 105 -2.75 -18.57 4.81
C GLY A 105 -2.19 -17.70 3.70
N MET A 106 -2.82 -17.67 2.56
CA MET A 106 -2.35 -16.94 1.38
C MET A 106 -3.19 -15.71 1.07
N THR A 107 -2.53 -14.61 0.75
CA THR A 107 -3.19 -13.44 0.15
C THR A 107 -2.87 -13.38 -1.33
N THR A 108 -3.88 -13.36 -2.16
CA THR A 108 -3.77 -13.08 -3.59
C THR A 108 -4.41 -11.73 -3.90
N ILE A 109 -3.71 -10.85 -4.61
CA ILE A 109 -4.29 -9.64 -5.20
C ILE A 109 -4.17 -9.76 -6.72
N ASN A 110 -5.31 -9.79 -7.40
CA ASN A 110 -5.34 -9.98 -8.84
C ASN A 110 -4.85 -8.73 -9.58
N HIS A 111 -5.31 -7.55 -9.16
CA HIS A 111 -4.95 -6.30 -9.81
C HIS A 111 -4.58 -5.23 -8.78
N ILE A 112 -3.37 -4.69 -8.90
CA ILE A 112 -2.93 -3.50 -8.18
C ILE A 112 -2.82 -2.38 -9.22
N ARG A 113 -3.60 -1.31 -9.07
CA ARG A 113 -3.66 -0.19 -10.02
C ARG A 113 -3.43 1.14 -9.34
N ILE A 114 -2.47 1.90 -9.84
CA ILE A 114 -2.20 3.28 -9.43
C ILE A 114 -2.20 4.11 -10.71
N ASP A 115 -3.18 4.97 -10.87
CA ASP A 115 -3.33 5.76 -12.08
C ASP A 115 -3.60 7.23 -11.80
N ASN A 116 -2.92 8.10 -12.54
CA ASN A 116 -3.09 9.55 -12.45
C ASN A 116 -3.00 10.08 -11.01
N CYS A 117 -1.95 9.66 -10.30
CA CYS A 117 -1.73 10.01 -8.89
C CYS A 117 -0.49 10.90 -8.72
N LEU A 118 -0.55 11.83 -7.77
CA LEU A 118 0.62 12.49 -7.22
C LEU A 118 0.96 11.84 -5.88
N VAL A 119 2.08 11.15 -5.84
CA VAL A 119 2.55 10.45 -4.64
C VAL A 119 3.73 11.22 -4.06
N THR A 120 3.56 11.74 -2.85
CA THR A 120 4.63 12.43 -2.14
C THR A 120 4.90 11.75 -0.81
N GLY A 121 6.18 11.55 -0.51
CA GLY A 121 6.60 11.19 0.84
C GLY A 121 6.65 12.43 1.74
N ILE A 122 6.54 12.25 3.04
CA ILE A 122 6.89 13.31 3.98
C ILE A 122 8.40 13.29 4.11
N ASN A 123 9.04 14.39 3.70
CA ASN A 123 10.49 14.56 3.79
C ASN A 123 10.93 14.83 5.24
N ASP A 124 10.65 13.90 6.14
CA ASP A 124 11.18 13.96 7.50
C ASP A 124 12.07 12.76 7.74
N THR A 125 13.36 13.03 7.86
CA THR A 125 14.41 12.04 8.13
C THR A 125 14.19 11.23 9.41
N LYS A 126 13.32 11.68 10.30
CA LYS A 126 12.89 10.94 11.48
C LYS A 126 12.00 9.74 11.17
N TYR A 127 11.39 9.72 9.98
CA TYR A 127 10.46 8.66 9.58
C TYR A 127 11.10 7.59 8.70
N VAL A 128 12.31 7.82 8.23
CA VAL A 128 13.04 6.95 7.29
C VAL A 128 13.70 5.75 7.98
N THR A 129 13.18 5.26 9.07
CA THR A 129 13.86 4.22 9.83
C THR A 129 13.55 2.79 9.41
N LYS A 130 12.66 2.55 8.45
CA LYS A 130 12.37 1.19 7.99
C LYS A 130 12.08 1.13 6.49
N GLN A 131 12.69 0.17 5.87
CA GLN A 131 12.76 -0.14 4.46
C GLN A 131 11.45 -0.75 3.93
N PHE A 132 10.42 0.06 3.76
CA PHE A 132 9.18 -0.42 3.14
C PHE A 132 8.94 0.34 1.84
N GLY A 133 8.61 -0.35 0.77
CA GLY A 133 8.19 0.27 -0.48
C GLY A 133 6.80 0.89 -0.39
N PHE A 134 6.41 1.63 -1.42
CA PHE A 134 5.06 2.16 -1.58
C PHE A 134 4.01 1.03 -1.55
N ILE A 135 4.28 -0.03 -2.28
CA ILE A 135 3.59 -1.32 -2.19
C ILE A 135 4.60 -2.32 -1.63
N HIS A 136 4.27 -2.95 -0.54
CA HIS A 136 5.20 -3.81 0.17
C HIS A 136 4.57 -5.15 0.53
N ALA A 137 5.21 -6.22 0.15
CA ALA A 137 4.87 -7.57 0.58
C ALA A 137 6.02 -8.13 1.43
N ILE A 138 5.71 -8.46 2.67
CA ILE A 138 6.59 -9.30 3.48
C ILE A 138 6.28 -10.73 3.10
N ASN A 139 7.25 -11.45 2.58
CA ASN A 139 6.96 -12.75 2.05
C ASN A 139 7.77 -13.87 2.66
N LYS A 140 7.03 -14.93 2.92
CA LYS A 140 7.54 -16.29 3.09
C LYS A 140 6.71 -17.26 2.24
N GLY A 141 6.41 -16.90 1.00
CA GLY A 141 5.66 -17.76 0.09
C GLY A 141 4.14 -17.64 0.17
N SER A 142 3.60 -16.70 0.93
CA SER A 142 2.16 -16.63 1.21
C SER A 142 1.44 -15.41 0.65
N ASN A 143 2.13 -14.55 -0.07
CA ASN A 143 1.51 -13.38 -0.71
C ASN A 143 1.77 -13.41 -2.22
N VAL A 144 0.73 -13.27 -3.01
CA VAL A 144 0.80 -13.26 -4.47
C VAL A 144 0.12 -12.02 -5.01
N TRP A 145 0.73 -11.34 -5.96
CA TRP A 145 0.07 -10.38 -6.84
C TRP A 145 0.19 -10.82 -8.29
N ASN A 146 -0.87 -10.63 -9.06
CA ASN A 146 -0.87 -11.04 -10.47
C ASN A 146 -0.49 -9.90 -11.39
N ASP A 147 -1.27 -8.83 -11.42
CA ASP A 147 -1.01 -7.65 -12.24
C ASP A 147 -0.77 -6.41 -11.40
N VAL A 148 0.33 -5.71 -11.68
CA VAL A 148 0.61 -4.41 -11.09
C VAL A 148 0.75 -3.39 -12.20
N SER A 149 -0.06 -2.35 -12.17
CA SER A 149 -0.03 -1.25 -13.13
C SER A 149 0.11 0.08 -12.42
N VAL A 150 1.16 0.82 -12.77
CA VAL A 150 1.37 2.20 -12.32
C VAL A 150 1.45 3.07 -13.55
N THR A 151 0.49 3.96 -13.75
CA THR A 151 0.37 4.76 -14.95
C THR A 151 0.13 6.23 -14.64
N ASN A 152 0.58 7.12 -15.54
CA ASN A 152 0.30 8.56 -15.52
C ASN A 152 0.57 9.24 -14.16
N SER A 153 1.50 8.72 -13.37
CA SER A 153 1.68 9.12 -11.98
C SER A 153 3.04 9.76 -11.74
N THR A 154 3.06 10.69 -10.78
CA THR A 154 4.28 11.35 -10.35
C THR A 154 4.62 10.95 -8.93
N PHE A 155 5.83 10.49 -8.73
CA PHE A 155 6.40 10.16 -7.43
C PHE A 155 7.47 11.20 -7.10
N TYR A 156 7.18 12.00 -6.08
CA TYR A 156 8.00 13.14 -5.71
C TYR A 156 8.48 13.03 -4.27
N GLU A 157 9.79 13.18 -4.07
CA GLU A 157 10.41 13.16 -2.74
C GLU A 157 10.01 11.96 -1.88
N PHE A 158 10.00 10.79 -2.50
CA PHE A 158 9.63 9.56 -1.82
C PHE A 158 10.89 8.82 -1.36
N TYR A 159 11.25 8.99 -0.11
CA TYR A 159 12.53 8.51 0.44
C TYR A 159 12.49 7.09 1.01
N ILE A 160 11.58 6.27 0.61
CA ILE A 160 11.48 4.90 1.11
C ILE A 160 12.32 3.96 0.24
N SER A 161 13.35 3.36 0.82
CA SER A 161 14.07 2.24 0.20
C SER A 161 13.30 0.94 0.48
N PRO A 162 13.15 0.05 -0.47
CA PRO A 162 13.78 -0.09 -1.77
C PRO A 162 12.97 0.40 -2.97
N GLY A 163 12.09 1.35 -2.83
CA GLY A 163 11.42 1.92 -3.98
C GLY A 163 9.89 1.70 -4.04
N VAL A 164 9.28 1.74 -5.24
CA VAL A 164 7.82 1.58 -5.39
C VAL A 164 7.37 0.23 -4.90
N PHE A 165 8.09 -0.79 -5.28
CA PHE A 165 7.78 -2.17 -4.92
C PHE A 165 8.85 -2.69 -3.98
N GLY A 166 8.52 -2.78 -2.70
CA GLY A 166 9.36 -3.40 -1.68
C GLY A 166 9.02 -4.86 -1.53
N VAL A 167 9.94 -5.71 -1.97
CA VAL A 167 9.88 -7.14 -1.71
C VAL A 167 11.08 -7.49 -0.85
N LEU A 168 10.84 -7.86 0.39
CA LEU A 168 11.92 -8.09 1.36
C LEU A 168 12.59 -9.46 1.25
N THR A 169 12.04 -10.37 0.47
CA THR A 169 12.63 -11.69 0.29
C THR A 169 12.49 -12.17 -1.15
N ALA A 170 13.49 -12.89 -1.63
CA ALA A 170 13.54 -13.43 -2.98
C ALA A 170 12.47 -14.49 -3.30
N ASP A 171 11.68 -14.88 -2.32
CA ASP A 171 10.77 -16.02 -2.41
C ASP A 171 9.30 -15.61 -2.59
N VAL A 172 9.03 -14.42 -3.14
CA VAL A 172 7.65 -14.09 -3.54
C VAL A 172 7.31 -14.96 -4.74
N PRO A 173 6.35 -15.87 -4.65
CA PRO A 173 5.81 -16.49 -5.83
C PRO A 173 5.01 -15.42 -6.59
N ILE A 174 5.71 -14.64 -7.39
CA ILE A 174 5.09 -13.91 -8.48
C ILE A 174 4.47 -15.01 -9.33
N SER A 175 3.17 -14.95 -9.58
CA SER A 175 2.57 -15.94 -10.45
C SER A 175 3.33 -15.96 -11.77
N ALA A 176 3.48 -17.11 -12.40
CA ALA A 176 4.21 -17.23 -13.67
C ALA A 176 3.66 -16.29 -14.77
N ASN A 177 2.48 -15.72 -14.56
CA ASN A 177 1.80 -14.79 -15.45
C ASN A 177 1.75 -13.35 -14.91
N ALA A 178 2.41 -13.06 -13.79
CA ALA A 178 2.40 -11.72 -13.22
C ALA A 178 3.00 -10.69 -14.18
N LYS A 179 2.32 -9.57 -14.32
CA LYS A 179 2.78 -8.44 -15.12
C LYS A 179 2.98 -7.23 -14.22
N VAL A 180 4.14 -6.60 -14.37
CA VAL A 180 4.40 -5.29 -13.78
C VAL A 180 4.55 -4.29 -14.92
N SER A 181 3.68 -3.30 -14.97
CA SER A 181 3.69 -2.23 -15.96
C SER A 181 3.84 -0.88 -15.28
N ILE A 182 4.86 -0.12 -15.69
CA ILE A 182 5.04 1.27 -15.26
C ILE A 182 5.17 2.10 -16.54
N SER A 183 4.24 3.02 -16.76
CA SER A 183 4.22 3.86 -17.95
C SER A 183 3.76 5.29 -17.67
N ASN A 184 4.29 6.24 -18.42
CA ASN A 184 3.98 7.68 -18.30
C ASN A 184 4.16 8.20 -16.86
N CYS A 185 5.17 7.69 -16.14
CA CYS A 185 5.43 8.07 -14.77
C CYS A 185 6.67 8.95 -14.66
N THR A 186 6.62 9.89 -13.73
CA THR A 186 7.76 10.73 -13.35
C THR A 186 8.23 10.36 -11.96
N PHE A 187 9.53 10.16 -11.79
CA PHE A 187 10.17 9.92 -10.50
C PHE A 187 11.17 11.04 -10.24
N TYR A 188 10.91 11.87 -9.25
CA TYR A 188 11.78 12.98 -8.89
C TYR A 188 12.21 12.90 -7.43
N ASN A 189 13.52 13.06 -7.19
CA ASN A 189 14.13 12.86 -5.87
C ASN A 189 13.71 11.54 -5.21
N TRP A 190 13.66 10.50 -6.02
CA TRP A 190 13.29 9.16 -5.63
C TRP A 190 14.48 8.42 -5.03
N ALA A 191 14.23 7.71 -3.94
CA ALA A 191 15.14 6.71 -3.37
C ALA A 191 16.60 7.20 -3.17
N THR A 192 16.81 8.47 -2.86
CA THR A 192 18.12 8.91 -2.38
C THR A 192 18.27 8.45 -0.92
N SER A 193 18.32 7.13 -0.72
CA SER A 193 18.66 6.63 0.59
C SER A 193 20.09 7.05 0.92
N LYS A 194 20.28 7.81 1.96
CA LYS A 194 21.50 7.74 2.71
C LYS A 194 21.53 6.39 3.43
N SER A 195 21.61 5.31 2.67
CA SER A 195 21.91 4.00 3.24
C SER A 195 23.38 4.02 3.58
N SER A 196 23.71 4.31 4.83
CA SER A 196 24.89 3.73 5.41
C SER A 196 24.70 2.22 5.43
N TYR A 197 25.35 1.53 4.53
CA TYR A 197 25.58 0.08 4.61
C TYR A 197 26.41 -0.23 5.85
#